data_aee61703c8b40103876a105df083df47
#
_entry.id   aee61703c8b40103876a105df083df47
#
_cell.length_a   1.000
_cell.length_b   1.000
_cell.length_c   1.000
_cell.angle_alpha   90.00
_cell.angle_beta   90.00
_cell.angle_gamma   90.00
#
_symmetry.space_group_name_H-M   'P 1'
#
loop_
_entity.id
_entity.type
_entity.pdbx_description
1 polymer ?
#
loop_
_entity_poly.entity_id
_entity_poly.type
_entity_poly.pdbx_seq_one_letter_code
_entity_poly.pdbx_strand_id
1 'polypeptide(L)'
;CYYGRDLKEVGHRQQSQEIGYVLQNPENQIVTDKVWHELAFGLESLGYDTPTIRLRVAEMASYFGIHQWFYKNVSELSGGQKQLLNLAAIMAMHPKLLILDEPTSQLDPIAASDFLETVRKINRDIGTTIILTEHRLQDVIPWADRVYVMDKGSLLTQGAPREIGEFLKREHHGMFLSMPVPMQIYAEVENNLPCPCLL
;
A
#
# COMPACT_ATOMS: atom_id res chain seq x y z
N CYS A 1 -11.59 4.35 14.13
CA CYS A 1 -11.00 3.91 15.42
C CYS A 1 -10.01 2.78 15.16
N TYR A 2 -9.00 2.64 16.01
CA TYR A 2 -7.95 1.64 15.92
C TYR A 2 -8.13 0.65 17.08
N TYR A 3 -8.40 -0.62 16.78
CA TYR A 3 -8.77 -1.65 17.78
C TYR A 3 -9.85 -1.20 18.77
N GLY A 4 -10.88 -0.51 18.27
CA GLY A 4 -12.00 -0.03 19.09
C GLY A 4 -11.73 1.23 19.91
N ARG A 5 -10.51 1.80 19.85
CA ARG A 5 -10.13 3.05 20.54
C ARG A 5 -10.08 4.22 19.54
N ASP A 6 -10.34 5.43 20.00
CA ASP A 6 -10.05 6.62 19.20
C ASP A 6 -8.53 6.73 18.98
N LEU A 7 -8.11 7.04 17.75
CA LEU A 7 -6.69 7.25 17.42
C LEU A 7 -6.05 8.34 18.29
N LYS A 8 -6.82 9.32 18.74
CA LYS A 8 -6.36 10.39 19.65
C LYS A 8 -5.99 9.87 21.04
N GLU A 9 -6.53 8.72 21.44
CA GLU A 9 -6.25 8.08 22.74
C GLU A 9 -5.04 7.13 22.65
N VAL A 10 -4.56 6.81 21.44
CA VAL A 10 -3.36 5.99 21.24
C VAL A 10 -2.12 6.89 21.34
N GLY A 11 -1.19 6.54 22.21
CA GLY A 11 0.04 7.32 22.38
C GLY A 11 0.85 7.45 21.08
N HIS A 12 1.46 8.61 20.83
CA HIS A 12 2.20 8.88 19.58
C HIS A 12 3.28 7.82 19.27
N ARG A 13 4.01 7.35 20.28
CA ARG A 13 5.02 6.29 20.11
C ARG A 13 4.40 5.00 19.58
N GLN A 14 3.26 4.60 20.12
CA GLN A 14 2.54 3.41 19.68
C GLN A 14 2.00 3.59 18.26
N GLN A 15 1.45 4.77 17.94
CA GLN A 15 1.02 5.07 16.56
C GLN A 15 2.19 4.92 15.57
N SER A 16 3.35 5.51 15.89
CA SER A 16 4.54 5.44 15.01
C SER A 16 5.11 4.03 14.86
N GLN A 17 4.90 3.14 15.83
CA GLN A 17 5.33 1.74 15.75
C GLN A 17 4.34 0.86 15.00
N GLU A 18 3.03 1.11 15.18
CA GLU A 18 2.00 0.19 14.70
C GLU A 18 1.35 0.63 13.39
N ILE A 19 1.50 1.91 12.99
CA ILE A 19 0.91 2.46 11.77
C ILE A 19 2.04 2.98 10.88
N GLY A 20 2.23 2.31 9.74
CA GLY A 20 3.12 2.76 8.67
C GLY A 20 2.36 3.63 7.69
N TYR A 21 3.00 4.68 7.19
CA TYR A 21 2.44 5.56 6.17
C TYR A 21 3.43 5.72 5.02
N VAL A 22 3.00 5.45 3.79
CA VAL A 22 3.79 5.63 2.57
C VAL A 22 3.17 6.74 1.74
N LEU A 23 3.95 7.79 1.51
CA LEU A 23 3.53 8.97 0.75
C LEU A 23 3.53 8.71 -0.76
N GLN A 24 2.73 9.48 -1.47
CA GLN A 24 2.67 9.52 -2.93
C GLN A 24 4.03 9.82 -3.59
N ASN A 25 4.76 10.80 -3.05
CA ASN A 25 6.09 11.16 -3.55
C ASN A 25 7.18 10.63 -2.61
N PRO A 26 8.00 9.65 -3.06
CA PRO A 26 9.07 9.08 -2.24
C PRO A 26 10.12 10.09 -1.80
N GLU A 27 10.40 11.12 -2.58
CA GLU A 27 11.39 12.16 -2.25
C GLU A 27 11.00 12.97 -1.00
N ASN A 28 9.71 13.06 -0.68
CA ASN A 28 9.24 13.78 0.49
C ASN A 28 9.34 12.96 1.78
N GLN A 29 9.63 11.68 1.67
CA GLN A 29 9.67 10.75 2.80
C GLN A 29 11.08 10.31 3.16
N ILE A 30 11.97 10.19 2.18
CA ILE A 30 13.35 9.79 2.38
C ILE A 30 14.11 10.89 3.14
N VAL A 31 14.80 10.51 4.21
CA VAL A 31 15.50 11.42 5.12
C VAL A 31 17.01 11.30 5.01
N THR A 32 17.51 10.09 4.67
CA THR A 32 18.95 9.81 4.66
C THR A 32 19.52 9.76 3.24
N ASP A 33 20.85 9.82 3.12
CA ASP A 33 21.56 9.76 1.84
C ASP A 33 21.94 8.33 1.41
N LYS A 34 21.88 7.36 2.32
CA LYS A 34 22.26 5.96 2.10
C LYS A 34 21.10 5.01 2.26
N VAL A 35 20.99 4.04 1.37
CA VAL A 35 19.93 3.03 1.39
C VAL A 35 19.89 2.26 2.71
N TRP A 36 21.02 1.73 3.18
CA TRP A 36 21.05 0.98 4.44
C TRP A 36 20.65 1.82 5.65
N HIS A 37 20.97 3.12 5.63
CA HIS A 37 20.65 4.04 6.73
C HIS A 37 19.15 4.39 6.72
N GLU A 38 18.57 4.58 5.52
CA GLU A 38 17.12 4.78 5.39
C GLU A 38 16.33 3.60 5.97
N LEU A 39 16.77 2.37 5.70
CA LEU A 39 16.17 1.16 6.31
C LEU A 39 16.29 1.12 7.84
N ALA A 40 17.35 1.70 8.40
CA ALA A 40 17.61 1.72 9.85
C ALA A 40 16.92 2.90 10.56
N PHE A 41 16.72 4.01 9.88
CA PHE A 41 16.36 5.31 10.45
C PHE A 41 15.11 5.26 11.36
N GLY A 42 14.04 4.60 10.91
CA GLY A 42 12.81 4.46 11.70
C GLY A 42 13.05 3.66 13.00
N LEU A 43 13.85 2.62 12.93
CA LEU A 43 14.18 1.78 14.09
C LEU A 43 15.07 2.54 15.10
N GLU A 44 16.05 3.31 14.60
CA GLU A 44 16.91 4.18 15.42
C GLU A 44 16.08 5.24 16.14
N SER A 45 15.16 5.88 15.43
CA SER A 45 14.25 6.90 15.97
C SER A 45 13.33 6.36 17.07
N LEU A 46 12.96 5.07 16.98
CA LEU A 46 12.17 4.37 17.99
C LEU A 46 13.03 3.85 19.17
N GLY A 47 14.36 3.96 19.08
CA GLY A 47 15.29 3.59 20.14
C GLY A 47 15.53 2.08 20.26
N TYR A 48 15.45 1.35 19.15
CA TYR A 48 15.85 -0.06 19.12
C TYR A 48 17.36 -0.21 19.30
N ASP A 49 17.80 -1.34 19.86
CA ASP A 49 19.21 -1.66 20.00
C ASP A 49 19.87 -2.03 18.66
N THR A 50 21.18 -1.84 18.56
CA THR A 50 21.93 -2.11 17.32
C THR A 50 21.79 -3.54 16.81
N PRO A 51 21.82 -4.60 17.63
CA PRO A 51 21.59 -5.95 17.16
C PRO A 51 20.21 -6.13 16.50
N THR A 52 19.17 -5.63 17.12
CA THR A 52 17.78 -5.68 16.58
C THR A 52 17.67 -4.90 15.26
N ILE A 53 18.28 -3.70 15.19
CA ILE A 53 18.29 -2.89 13.96
C ILE A 53 18.97 -3.68 12.83
N ARG A 54 20.16 -4.23 13.07
CA ARG A 54 20.90 -5.02 12.06
C ARG A 54 20.09 -6.20 11.55
N LEU A 55 19.43 -6.94 12.44
CA LEU A 55 18.61 -8.08 12.08
C LEU A 55 17.45 -7.66 11.17
N ARG A 56 16.65 -6.69 11.60
CA ARG A 56 15.47 -6.22 10.85
C ARG A 56 15.83 -5.59 9.50
N VAL A 57 16.91 -4.82 9.45
CA VAL A 57 17.42 -4.25 8.20
C VAL A 57 17.85 -5.36 7.24
N ALA A 58 18.55 -6.39 7.71
CA ALA A 58 18.94 -7.52 6.89
C ALA A 58 17.75 -8.33 6.39
N GLU A 59 16.74 -8.56 7.24
CA GLU A 59 15.49 -9.23 6.88
C GLU A 59 14.75 -8.45 5.77
N MET A 60 14.60 -7.15 5.93
CA MET A 60 13.90 -6.32 4.93
C MET A 60 14.72 -6.20 3.64
N ALA A 61 16.02 -6.03 3.72
CA ALA A 61 16.89 -6.03 2.54
C ALA A 61 16.80 -7.34 1.75
N SER A 62 16.63 -8.46 2.44
CA SER A 62 16.40 -9.77 1.83
C SER A 62 15.02 -9.88 1.23
N TYR A 63 13.99 -9.56 1.98
CA TYR A 63 12.59 -9.68 1.56
C TYR A 63 12.26 -8.85 0.32
N PHE A 64 12.77 -7.62 0.26
CA PHE A 64 12.56 -6.67 -0.84
C PHE A 64 13.62 -6.76 -1.96
N GLY A 65 14.61 -7.65 -1.86
CA GLY A 65 15.66 -7.81 -2.87
C GLY A 65 16.61 -6.62 -3.01
N ILE A 66 16.84 -5.88 -1.92
CA ILE A 66 17.62 -4.62 -1.90
C ILE A 66 19.16 -4.87 -1.95
N HIS A 67 19.62 -6.10 -1.91
CA HIS A 67 21.04 -6.43 -1.77
C HIS A 67 21.97 -5.75 -2.79
N GLN A 68 21.56 -5.65 -4.06
CA GLN A 68 22.41 -5.13 -5.13
C GLN A 68 22.71 -3.64 -5.00
N TRP A 69 21.84 -2.90 -4.30
CA TRP A 69 21.92 -1.45 -4.14
C TRP A 69 21.94 -0.99 -2.67
N PHE A 70 22.13 -1.93 -1.74
CA PHE A 70 22.11 -1.70 -0.28
C PHE A 70 23.10 -0.60 0.18
N TYR A 71 24.27 -0.51 -0.44
CA TYR A 71 25.32 0.47 -0.10
C TYR A 71 25.30 1.72 -0.99
N LYS A 72 24.39 1.79 -1.95
CA LYS A 72 24.28 2.97 -2.84
C LYS A 72 23.80 4.21 -2.11
N ASN A 73 24.03 5.36 -2.74
CA ASN A 73 23.35 6.58 -2.36
C ASN A 73 21.90 6.52 -2.86
N VAL A 74 20.97 7.11 -2.11
CA VAL A 74 19.56 7.19 -2.49
C VAL A 74 19.38 7.99 -3.81
N SER A 75 20.23 8.95 -4.05
CA SER A 75 20.23 9.75 -5.30
C SER A 75 20.52 8.94 -6.56
N GLU A 76 21.11 7.74 -6.43
CA GLU A 76 21.41 6.85 -7.56
C GLU A 76 20.23 5.92 -7.91
N LEU A 77 19.15 5.95 -7.11
CA LEU A 77 18.00 5.06 -7.27
C LEU A 77 16.99 5.63 -8.28
N SER A 78 16.35 4.74 -9.02
CA SER A 78 15.15 5.09 -9.81
C SER A 78 13.96 5.41 -8.89
N GLY A 79 12.92 6.06 -9.45
CA GLY A 79 11.69 6.37 -8.70
C GLY A 79 11.03 5.13 -8.07
N GLY A 80 10.95 4.02 -8.83
CA GLY A 80 10.44 2.75 -8.32
C GLY A 80 11.29 2.16 -7.20
N GLN A 81 12.61 2.25 -7.30
CA GLN A 81 13.52 1.81 -6.23
C GLN A 81 13.38 2.67 -4.97
N LYS A 82 13.20 3.99 -5.10
CA LYS A 82 12.95 4.89 -3.96
C LYS A 82 11.63 4.57 -3.28
N GLN A 83 10.58 4.31 -4.04
CA GLN A 83 9.28 3.93 -3.48
C GLN A 83 9.35 2.58 -2.77
N LEU A 84 10.07 1.61 -3.33
CA LEU A 84 10.32 0.32 -2.70
C LEU A 84 11.16 0.45 -1.42
N LEU A 85 12.15 1.35 -1.41
CA LEU A 85 12.96 1.66 -0.23
C LEU A 85 12.10 2.23 0.90
N ASN A 86 11.21 3.19 0.61
CA ASN A 86 10.27 3.74 1.59
C ASN A 86 9.39 2.66 2.21
N LEU A 87 8.82 1.80 1.35
CA LEU A 87 8.01 0.68 1.82
C LEU A 87 8.81 -0.26 2.72
N ALA A 88 10.05 -0.61 2.32
CA ALA A 88 10.93 -1.48 3.09
C ALA A 88 11.35 -0.86 4.44
N ALA A 89 11.63 0.44 4.48
CA ALA A 89 11.97 1.19 5.71
C ALA A 89 10.80 1.20 6.71
N ILE A 90 9.58 1.40 6.22
CA ILE A 90 8.36 1.31 7.04
C ILE A 90 8.14 -0.12 7.52
N MET A 91 8.28 -1.12 6.65
CA MET A 91 8.08 -2.53 7.02
C MET A 91 9.13 -3.04 8.02
N ALA A 92 10.33 -2.44 8.09
CA ALA A 92 11.33 -2.75 9.11
C ALA A 92 10.82 -2.51 10.55
N MET A 93 9.88 -1.60 10.73
CA MET A 93 9.23 -1.35 12.02
C MET A 93 8.15 -2.37 12.38
N HIS A 94 7.78 -3.28 11.46
CA HIS A 94 6.72 -4.28 11.61
C HIS A 94 5.35 -3.67 11.95
N PRO A 95 4.84 -2.75 11.14
CA PRO A 95 3.55 -2.11 11.41
C PRO A 95 2.41 -3.13 11.30
N LYS A 96 1.36 -2.93 12.09
CA LYS A 96 0.11 -3.72 12.01
C LYS A 96 -0.83 -3.18 10.94
N LEU A 97 -0.74 -1.88 10.69
CA LEU A 97 -1.51 -1.17 9.67
C LEU A 97 -0.55 -0.41 8.76
N LEU A 98 -0.70 -0.59 7.47
CA LEU A 98 0.03 0.13 6.43
C LEU A 98 -0.96 0.98 5.62
N ILE A 99 -0.71 2.28 5.56
CA ILE A 99 -1.50 3.22 4.76
C ILE A 99 -0.63 3.68 3.59
N LEU A 100 -1.13 3.50 2.37
CA LEU A 100 -0.44 3.90 1.15
C LEU A 100 -1.30 4.90 0.39
N ASP A 101 -0.76 6.10 0.19
CA ASP A 101 -1.47 7.19 -0.48
C ASP A 101 -0.97 7.37 -1.91
N GLU A 102 -1.74 6.85 -2.87
CA GLU A 102 -1.42 6.83 -4.31
C GLU A 102 0.04 6.44 -4.63
N PRO A 103 0.55 5.34 -4.06
CA PRO A 103 1.99 5.03 -4.07
C PRO A 103 2.56 4.77 -5.47
N THR A 104 1.71 4.53 -6.46
CA THR A 104 2.14 4.23 -7.83
C THR A 104 2.02 5.41 -8.80
N SER A 105 1.50 6.55 -8.36
CA SER A 105 1.19 7.70 -9.22
C SER A 105 2.39 8.28 -9.99
N GLN A 106 3.61 8.10 -9.46
CA GLN A 106 4.84 8.59 -10.08
C GLN A 106 5.69 7.47 -10.70
N LEU A 107 5.16 6.26 -10.78
CA LEU A 107 5.86 5.10 -11.32
C LEU A 107 5.45 4.84 -12.77
N ASP A 108 6.38 4.31 -13.56
CA ASP A 108 6.04 3.72 -14.84
C ASP A 108 5.14 2.47 -14.65
N PRO A 109 4.42 2.03 -15.68
CA PRO A 109 3.45 0.94 -15.55
C PRO A 109 4.02 -0.38 -15.03
N ILE A 110 5.28 -0.70 -15.35
CA ILE A 110 5.94 -1.94 -14.92
C ILE A 110 6.29 -1.83 -13.43
N ALA A 111 6.98 -0.75 -13.05
CA ALA A 111 7.33 -0.50 -11.65
C ALA A 111 6.09 -0.39 -10.74
N ALA A 112 4.99 0.17 -11.25
CA ALA A 112 3.74 0.26 -10.52
C ALA A 112 3.13 -1.13 -10.26
N SER A 113 3.11 -2.01 -11.28
CA SER A 113 2.61 -3.37 -11.15
C SER A 113 3.44 -4.18 -10.16
N ASP A 114 4.78 -4.12 -10.26
CA ASP A 114 5.70 -4.81 -9.36
C ASP A 114 5.57 -4.32 -7.91
N PHE A 115 5.35 -3.01 -7.73
CA PHE A 115 5.11 -2.42 -6.41
C PHE A 115 3.81 -2.93 -5.79
N LEU A 116 2.70 -2.94 -6.53
CA LEU A 116 1.40 -3.43 -6.05
C LEU A 116 1.42 -4.93 -5.75
N GLU A 117 2.13 -5.74 -6.55
CA GLU A 117 2.33 -7.17 -6.24
C GLU A 117 3.15 -7.35 -4.94
N THR A 118 4.14 -6.49 -4.70
CA THR A 118 4.90 -6.49 -3.44
C THR A 118 4.00 -6.14 -2.25
N VAL A 119 3.13 -5.14 -2.40
CA VAL A 119 2.13 -4.75 -1.37
C VAL A 119 1.18 -5.92 -1.08
N ARG A 120 0.67 -6.58 -2.12
CA ARG A 120 -0.18 -7.77 -1.99
C ARG A 120 0.54 -8.90 -1.26
N LYS A 121 1.82 -9.13 -1.58
CA LYS A 121 2.66 -10.13 -0.92
C LYS A 121 2.84 -9.84 0.57
N ILE A 122 3.07 -8.58 0.96
CA ILE A 122 3.14 -8.16 2.38
C ILE A 122 1.86 -8.53 3.13
N ASN A 123 0.69 -8.21 2.57
CA ASN A 123 -0.59 -8.55 3.19
C ASN A 123 -0.74 -10.06 3.39
N ARG A 124 -0.43 -10.86 2.36
CA ARG A 124 -0.58 -12.30 2.39
C ARG A 124 0.43 -13.00 3.31
N ASP A 125 1.72 -12.61 3.23
CA ASP A 125 2.82 -13.33 3.88
C ASP A 125 3.04 -12.87 5.32
N ILE A 126 2.82 -11.58 5.61
CA ILE A 126 3.05 -10.96 6.92
C ILE A 126 1.74 -10.73 7.69
N GLY A 127 0.60 -10.63 6.99
CA GLY A 127 -0.71 -10.37 7.60
C GLY A 127 -0.94 -8.92 7.99
N THR A 128 -0.12 -7.98 7.50
CA THR A 128 -0.31 -6.54 7.74
C THR A 128 -1.61 -6.06 7.10
N THR A 129 -2.46 -5.37 7.85
CA THR A 129 -3.65 -4.72 7.29
C THR A 129 -3.23 -3.56 6.40
N ILE A 130 -3.79 -3.46 5.20
CA ILE A 130 -3.44 -2.43 4.23
C ILE A 130 -4.65 -1.56 3.91
N ILE A 131 -4.47 -0.24 3.97
CA ILE A 131 -5.37 0.75 3.41
C ILE A 131 -4.63 1.42 2.25
N LEU A 132 -5.21 1.35 1.07
CA LEU A 132 -4.59 1.84 -0.16
C LEU A 132 -5.54 2.78 -0.89
N THR A 133 -5.08 4.00 -1.21
CA THR A 133 -5.73 4.85 -2.21
C THR A 133 -5.04 4.66 -3.54
N GLU A 134 -5.77 4.44 -4.62
CA GLU A 134 -5.21 4.14 -5.94
C GLU A 134 -6.15 4.53 -7.08
N HIS A 135 -5.57 4.95 -8.21
CA HIS A 135 -6.30 5.18 -9.45
C HIS A 135 -6.30 3.96 -10.39
N ARG A 136 -5.35 3.06 -10.21
CA ARG A 136 -5.19 1.83 -11.02
C ARG A 136 -6.09 0.72 -10.49
N LEU A 137 -7.40 0.94 -10.54
CA LEU A 137 -8.39 0.06 -9.92
C LEU A 137 -8.34 -1.38 -10.46
N GLN A 138 -7.97 -1.55 -11.74
CA GLN A 138 -7.80 -2.86 -12.36
C GLN A 138 -6.73 -3.73 -11.70
N ASP A 139 -5.71 -3.11 -11.10
CA ASP A 139 -4.58 -3.81 -10.46
C ASP A 139 -4.84 -4.10 -8.98
N VAL A 140 -5.82 -3.42 -8.35
CA VAL A 140 -6.09 -3.50 -6.91
C VAL A 140 -7.41 -4.20 -6.59
N ILE A 141 -8.49 -3.87 -7.28
CA ILE A 141 -9.84 -4.41 -7.04
C ILE A 141 -9.89 -5.95 -6.99
N PRO A 142 -9.16 -6.69 -7.86
CA PRO A 142 -9.23 -8.16 -7.86
C PRO A 142 -8.76 -8.84 -6.57
N TRP A 143 -8.00 -8.15 -5.73
CA TRP A 143 -7.50 -8.70 -4.47
C TRP A 143 -7.90 -7.88 -3.22
N ALA A 144 -8.69 -6.82 -3.40
CA ALA A 144 -9.20 -6.02 -2.29
C ALA A 144 -10.33 -6.80 -1.55
N ASP A 145 -10.25 -6.88 -0.23
CA ASP A 145 -11.32 -7.45 0.59
C ASP A 145 -12.51 -6.49 0.70
N ARG A 146 -12.24 -5.18 0.73
CA ARG A 146 -13.25 -4.14 0.92
C ARG A 146 -12.87 -2.86 0.17
N VAL A 147 -13.85 -2.22 -0.43
CA VAL A 147 -13.70 -0.95 -1.16
C VAL A 147 -14.53 0.13 -0.49
N TYR A 148 -13.93 1.30 -0.35
CA TYR A 148 -14.57 2.52 0.12
C TYR A 148 -14.56 3.53 -1.03
N VAL A 149 -15.73 3.98 -1.46
CA VAL A 149 -15.86 4.97 -2.52
C VAL A 149 -16.11 6.34 -1.89
N MET A 150 -15.19 7.28 -2.17
CA MET A 150 -15.28 8.66 -1.71
C MET A 150 -15.68 9.55 -2.88
N ASP A 151 -16.66 10.43 -2.68
CA ASP A 151 -17.02 11.47 -3.61
C ASP A 151 -17.25 12.79 -2.87
N LYS A 152 -16.70 13.87 -3.41
CA LYS A 152 -16.84 15.25 -2.87
C LYS A 152 -16.58 15.34 -1.36
N GLY A 153 -15.57 14.60 -0.87
CA GLY A 153 -15.18 14.61 0.54
C GLY A 153 -16.07 13.79 1.47
N SER A 154 -17.02 13.03 0.93
CA SER A 154 -17.91 12.16 1.69
C SER A 154 -17.83 10.72 1.27
N LEU A 155 -18.07 9.79 2.20
CA LEU A 155 -18.18 8.38 1.89
C LEU A 155 -19.51 8.13 1.15
N LEU A 156 -19.41 7.76 -0.12
CA LEU A 156 -20.57 7.45 -0.96
C LEU A 156 -21.10 6.04 -0.69
N THR A 157 -20.23 5.05 -0.66
CA THR A 157 -20.56 3.65 -0.39
C THR A 157 -19.36 2.87 0.06
N GLN A 158 -19.58 1.69 0.64
CA GLN A 158 -18.53 0.73 1.00
C GLN A 158 -19.07 -0.69 0.91
N GLY A 159 -18.22 -1.64 0.57
CA GLY A 159 -18.61 -3.06 0.47
C GLY A 159 -17.53 -3.91 -0.20
N ALA A 160 -17.88 -5.15 -0.49
CA ALA A 160 -17.05 -6.02 -1.32
C ALA A 160 -16.94 -5.44 -2.76
N PRO A 161 -15.86 -5.71 -3.49
CA PRO A 161 -15.67 -5.20 -4.86
C PRO A 161 -16.89 -5.38 -5.77
N ARG A 162 -17.54 -6.54 -5.71
CA ARG A 162 -18.74 -6.83 -6.50
C ARG A 162 -19.90 -5.91 -6.17
N GLU A 163 -20.20 -5.72 -4.88
CA GLU A 163 -21.29 -4.85 -4.41
C GLU A 163 -21.08 -3.41 -4.87
N ILE A 164 -19.81 -2.96 -4.88
CA ILE A 164 -19.44 -1.62 -5.35
C ILE A 164 -19.67 -1.48 -6.85
N GLY A 165 -19.30 -2.48 -7.65
CA GLY A 165 -19.55 -2.47 -9.11
C GLY A 165 -21.04 -2.39 -9.43
N GLU A 166 -21.86 -3.20 -8.75
CA GLU A 166 -23.32 -3.19 -8.90
C GLU A 166 -23.94 -1.84 -8.47
N PHE A 167 -23.46 -1.27 -7.36
CA PHE A 167 -23.91 0.04 -6.88
C PHE A 167 -23.57 1.15 -7.87
N LEU A 168 -22.29 1.26 -8.31
CA LEU A 168 -21.85 2.32 -9.22
C LEU A 168 -22.59 2.27 -10.57
N LYS A 169 -22.88 1.05 -11.06
CA LYS A 169 -23.69 0.87 -12.28
C LYS A 169 -25.12 1.38 -12.07
N ARG A 170 -25.78 0.94 -11.01
CA ARG A 170 -27.19 1.32 -10.72
C ARG A 170 -27.36 2.82 -10.58
N GLU A 171 -26.41 3.48 -9.91
CA GLU A 171 -26.42 4.94 -9.70
C GLU A 171 -25.87 5.72 -10.92
N HIS A 172 -25.52 5.05 -12.02
CA HIS A 172 -24.89 5.66 -13.21
C HIS A 172 -23.68 6.54 -12.86
N HIS A 173 -22.92 6.16 -11.86
CA HIS A 173 -21.79 6.95 -11.37
C HIS A 173 -20.58 6.83 -12.31
N GLY A 174 -19.93 7.97 -12.62
CA GLY A 174 -18.81 8.01 -13.58
C GLY A 174 -17.62 7.11 -13.23
N MET A 175 -17.41 6.80 -11.95
CA MET A 175 -16.36 5.88 -11.49
C MET A 175 -16.58 4.43 -11.96
N PHE A 176 -17.79 4.05 -12.40
CA PHE A 176 -18.04 2.72 -12.97
C PHE A 176 -17.13 2.43 -14.18
N LEU A 177 -16.84 3.44 -14.99
CA LEU A 177 -15.94 3.32 -16.15
C LEU A 177 -14.46 3.10 -15.76
N SER A 178 -14.10 3.36 -14.51
CA SER A 178 -12.75 3.09 -13.98
C SER A 178 -12.63 1.71 -13.34
N MET A 179 -13.73 0.96 -13.21
CA MET A 179 -13.70 -0.40 -12.67
C MET A 179 -13.02 -1.37 -13.66
N PRO A 180 -12.51 -2.53 -13.19
CA PRO A 180 -11.94 -3.54 -14.07
C PRO A 180 -12.85 -3.91 -15.22
N VAL A 181 -12.30 -4.01 -16.43
CA VAL A 181 -13.07 -4.31 -17.68
C VAL A 181 -13.96 -5.55 -17.54
N PRO A 182 -13.52 -6.68 -16.94
CA PRO A 182 -14.40 -7.82 -16.71
C PRO A 182 -15.66 -7.50 -15.91
N MET A 183 -15.56 -6.59 -14.92
CA MET A 183 -16.71 -6.14 -14.12
C MET A 183 -17.68 -5.29 -14.96
N GLN A 184 -17.14 -4.42 -15.83
CA GLN A 184 -17.96 -3.63 -16.73
C GLN A 184 -18.71 -4.52 -17.72
N ILE A 185 -18.03 -5.47 -18.36
CA ILE A 185 -18.64 -6.43 -19.31
C ILE A 185 -19.72 -7.27 -18.59
N TYR A 186 -19.39 -7.82 -17.42
CA TYR A 186 -20.36 -8.62 -16.65
C TYR A 186 -21.63 -7.82 -16.34
N ALA A 187 -21.46 -6.57 -15.95
CA ALA A 187 -22.58 -5.71 -15.66
C ALA A 187 -23.44 -5.38 -16.90
N GLU A 188 -22.87 -5.34 -18.11
CA GLU A 188 -23.60 -5.08 -19.37
C GLU A 188 -24.38 -6.30 -19.87
N VAL A 189 -23.91 -7.52 -19.60
CA VAL A 189 -24.46 -8.76 -20.17
C VAL A 189 -25.66 -9.30 -19.37
N GLU A 190 -26.10 -8.67 -18.27
CA GLU A 190 -27.24 -9.12 -17.45
C GLU A 190 -27.22 -10.63 -17.09
N ASN A 191 -26.05 -11.19 -16.79
CA ASN A 191 -25.89 -12.60 -16.57
C ASN A 191 -25.95 -12.98 -15.09
N ASN A 192 -26.68 -14.06 -14.75
CA ASN A 192 -26.68 -14.75 -13.45
C ASN A 192 -25.38 -15.52 -13.17
N LEU A 193 -24.32 -15.31 -13.94
CA LEU A 193 -23.03 -15.96 -13.74
C LEU A 193 -22.22 -15.24 -12.65
N PRO A 194 -21.39 -15.95 -11.88
CA PRO A 194 -20.51 -15.31 -10.90
C PRO A 194 -19.54 -14.34 -11.59
N CYS A 195 -19.32 -13.17 -10.98
CA CYS A 195 -18.42 -12.16 -11.51
C CYS A 195 -17.01 -12.73 -11.74
N PRO A 196 -16.43 -12.65 -12.94
CA PRO A 196 -15.14 -13.27 -13.26
C PRO A 196 -13.94 -12.66 -12.49
N CYS A 197 -14.13 -11.57 -11.79
CA CYS A 197 -13.08 -10.97 -10.95
C CYS A 197 -12.93 -11.65 -9.58
N LEU A 198 -13.73 -12.66 -9.26
CA LEU A 198 -13.75 -13.35 -7.98
C LEU A 198 -13.29 -14.82 -8.08
N LEU A 199 -12.66 -15.24 -9.17
CA LEU A 199 -12.07 -16.56 -9.36
C LEU A 199 -10.56 -16.54 -9.15
#